data_bc699c4e7a720a943b2ebb3931fa68a3
#
_entry.id   bc699c4e7a720a943b2ebb3931fa68a3
#
_cell.length_a   1.000
_cell.length_b   1.000
_cell.length_c   1.000
_cell.angle_alpha   90.00
_cell.angle_beta   90.00
_cell.angle_gamma   90.00
#
_symmetry.space_group_name_H-M   'P 1'
#
loop_
_entity.id
_entity.type
_entity.pdbx_description
1 polymer ?
#
loop_
_entity_poly.entity_id
_entity_poly.type
_entity_poly.pdbx_seq_one_letter_code
_entity_poly.pdbx_strand_id
1 'polypeptide(L)'
;QMCIRDSDKFTPRIQEMVRQTSLLNVQRQNETVSVMLRVILDLTAYQFLKSHGHQNVPKDLDKRIKYAIKVIDPHASDALGTAEATPPLRKAFHSTTADGVRLVQYAVHDIHSGRTPAEVFTLSDRYTPVLEEMNANMGSHPIQ
;
A
#
# COMPACT_ATOMS: atom_id res chain seq x y z
N GLN A 1 -13.99 3.73 3.71
CA GLN A 1 -13.04 3.95 4.81
C GLN A 1 -11.93 2.91 4.79
N MET A 2 -10.70 3.38 4.93
CA MET A 2 -9.57 2.50 5.11
C MET A 2 -9.54 2.05 6.57
N CYS A 3 -9.72 0.76 6.80
CA CYS A 3 -9.81 0.20 8.14
C CYS A 3 -8.62 -0.72 8.38
N ILE A 4 -7.51 -0.15 8.84
CA ILE A 4 -6.32 -0.92 9.22
C ILE A 4 -6.42 -1.22 10.70
N ARG A 5 -6.48 -2.51 11.05
CA ARG A 5 -6.64 -2.94 12.44
C ARG A 5 -5.39 -2.67 13.27
N ASP A 6 -4.23 -2.76 12.65
CA ASP A 6 -2.97 -2.74 13.37
C ASP A 6 -1.91 -1.99 12.56
N SER A 7 -1.36 -0.94 13.14
CA SER A 7 -0.29 -0.13 12.56
C SER A 7 0.78 0.23 13.59
N ASP A 8 0.82 -0.47 14.72
CA ASP A 8 1.63 -0.13 15.87
C ASP A 8 3.14 -0.22 15.64
N LYS A 9 3.56 -0.96 14.61
CA LYS A 9 4.98 -1.10 14.25
C LYS A 9 5.47 -0.02 13.29
N PHE A 10 4.57 0.75 12.70
CA PHE A 10 4.93 1.88 11.85
C PHE A 10 5.38 3.07 12.71
N THR A 11 6.07 4.02 12.09
CA THR A 11 6.48 5.25 12.80
C THR A 11 5.25 6.01 13.30
N PRO A 12 5.39 6.82 14.37
CA PRO A 12 4.27 7.63 14.86
C PRO A 12 3.66 8.53 13.79
N ARG A 13 4.46 9.06 12.87
CA ARG A 13 3.96 9.86 11.76
C ARG A 13 3.04 9.06 10.85
N ILE A 14 3.45 7.84 10.49
CA ILE A 14 2.64 6.97 9.63
C ILE A 14 1.37 6.56 10.36
N GLN A 15 1.47 6.20 11.64
CA GLN A 15 0.29 5.85 12.44
C GLN A 15 -0.73 6.99 12.46
N GLU A 16 -0.27 8.23 12.63
CA GLU A 16 -1.15 9.40 12.62
C GLU A 16 -1.79 9.62 11.25
N MET A 17 -1.03 9.43 10.17
CA MET A 17 -1.58 9.52 8.81
C MET A 17 -2.67 8.47 8.56
N VAL A 18 -2.44 7.23 9.02
CA VAL A 18 -3.44 6.15 8.94
C VAL A 18 -4.68 6.54 9.72
N ARG A 19 -4.52 7.03 10.95
CA ARG A 19 -5.63 7.46 11.80
C ARG A 19 -6.45 8.57 11.12
N GLN A 20 -5.80 9.61 10.64
CA GLN A 20 -6.49 10.73 9.97
C GLN A 20 -7.23 10.26 8.72
N THR A 21 -6.59 9.40 7.93
CA THR A 21 -7.21 8.88 6.70
C THR A 21 -8.45 8.04 7.02
N SER A 22 -8.40 7.24 8.09
CA SER A 22 -9.54 6.41 8.50
C SER A 22 -10.77 7.21 8.93
N LEU A 23 -10.58 8.48 9.30
CA LEU A 23 -11.68 9.37 9.68
C LEU A 23 -12.33 10.07 8.47
N LEU A 24 -11.70 10.01 7.30
CA LEU A 24 -12.23 10.65 6.11
C LEU A 24 -13.39 9.86 5.52
N ASN A 25 -14.36 10.59 4.97
CA ASN A 25 -15.49 9.99 4.25
C ASN A 25 -15.12 9.80 2.79
N VAL A 26 -15.01 8.55 2.34
CA VAL A 26 -14.57 8.25 0.98
C VAL A 26 -15.53 8.82 -0.06
N GLN A 27 -16.84 8.84 0.21
CA GLN A 27 -17.83 9.38 -0.74
C GLN A 27 -17.67 10.86 -0.98
N ARG A 28 -17.28 11.61 0.07
CA ARG A 28 -17.15 13.07 0.00
C ARG A 28 -15.72 13.54 -0.21
N GLN A 29 -14.75 12.73 0.22
CA GLN A 29 -13.33 13.09 0.28
C GLN A 29 -12.47 12.07 -0.46
N ASN A 30 -13.00 11.48 -1.52
CA ASN A 30 -12.31 10.43 -2.27
C ASN A 30 -10.95 10.88 -2.80
N GLU A 31 -10.82 12.12 -3.24
CA GLU A 31 -9.53 12.66 -3.71
C GLU A 31 -8.49 12.67 -2.58
N THR A 32 -8.87 13.17 -1.42
CA THR A 32 -7.98 13.24 -0.26
C THR A 32 -7.57 11.83 0.21
N VAL A 33 -8.51 10.90 0.26
CA VAL A 33 -8.24 9.50 0.64
C VAL A 33 -7.27 8.87 -0.36
N SER A 34 -7.47 9.11 -1.65
CA SER A 34 -6.59 8.58 -2.70
C SER A 34 -5.14 9.06 -2.53
N VAL A 35 -4.97 10.37 -2.30
CA VAL A 35 -3.64 10.97 -2.08
C VAL A 35 -2.98 10.39 -0.83
N MET A 36 -3.75 10.32 0.27
CA MET A 36 -3.23 9.79 1.53
C MET A 36 -2.85 8.32 1.42
N LEU A 37 -3.65 7.52 0.73
CA LEU A 37 -3.35 6.10 0.52
C LEU A 37 -2.02 5.92 -0.21
N ARG A 38 -1.79 6.71 -1.26
CA ARG A 38 -0.51 6.69 -1.98
C ARG A 38 0.67 7.01 -1.06
N VAL A 39 0.55 8.07 -0.27
CA VAL A 39 1.63 8.50 0.64
C VAL A 39 1.88 7.43 1.71
N ILE A 40 0.81 6.88 2.29
CA ILE A 40 0.92 5.82 3.29
C ILE A 40 1.62 4.59 2.72
N LEU A 41 1.22 4.15 1.53
CA LEU A 41 1.85 2.99 0.87
C LEU A 41 3.34 3.24 0.61
N ASP A 42 3.68 4.43 0.15
CA ASP A 42 5.05 4.80 -0.15
C ASP A 42 5.94 4.77 1.10
N LEU A 43 5.47 5.41 2.17
CA LEU A 43 6.21 5.50 3.42
C LEU A 43 6.29 4.15 4.15
N THR A 44 5.20 3.39 4.18
CA THR A 44 5.17 2.09 4.86
C THR A 44 6.07 1.07 4.16
N ALA A 45 6.03 1.01 2.83
CA ALA A 45 6.90 0.11 2.08
C ALA A 45 8.37 0.49 2.27
N TYR A 46 8.69 1.79 2.28
CA TYR A 46 10.04 2.26 2.57
C TYR A 46 10.49 1.83 3.96
N GLN A 47 9.68 2.13 4.98
CA GLN A 47 10.01 1.76 6.36
C GLN A 47 10.18 0.24 6.48
N PHE A 48 9.27 -0.53 5.90
CA PHE A 48 9.29 -1.99 5.95
C PHE A 48 10.60 -2.53 5.37
N LEU A 49 10.99 -2.09 4.16
CA LEU A 49 12.21 -2.56 3.51
C LEU A 49 13.45 -2.15 4.29
N LYS A 50 13.50 -0.92 4.81
CA LYS A 50 14.61 -0.49 5.67
C LYS A 50 14.69 -1.32 6.93
N SER A 51 13.57 -1.69 7.53
CA SER A 51 13.53 -2.51 8.74
C SER A 51 14.09 -3.92 8.53
N HIS A 52 14.10 -4.40 7.30
CA HIS A 52 14.70 -5.67 6.91
C HIS A 52 16.13 -5.54 6.41
N GLY A 53 16.75 -4.37 6.56
CA GLY A 53 18.15 -4.16 6.21
C GLY A 53 18.42 -3.86 4.75
N HIS A 54 17.40 -3.63 3.94
CA HIS A 54 17.59 -3.26 2.54
C HIS A 54 18.11 -1.84 2.41
N GLN A 55 19.28 -1.68 1.82
CA GLN A 55 19.91 -0.36 1.65
C GLN A 55 19.41 0.35 0.38
N ASN A 56 19.15 -0.40 -0.67
CA ASN A 56 18.74 0.14 -1.96
C ASN A 56 17.24 -0.10 -2.16
N VAL A 57 16.43 0.78 -1.57
CA VAL A 57 14.98 0.71 -1.72
C VAL A 57 14.59 1.32 -3.07
N PRO A 58 13.77 0.63 -3.88
CA PRO A 58 13.31 1.19 -5.15
C PRO A 58 12.63 2.54 -4.97
N LYS A 59 12.82 3.46 -5.91
CA LYS A 59 12.21 4.79 -5.87
C LYS A 59 10.79 4.77 -6.43
N ASP A 60 10.52 3.90 -7.41
CA ASP A 60 9.21 3.79 -8.03
C ASP A 60 8.25 3.06 -7.08
N LEU A 61 7.05 3.60 -6.91
CA LEU A 61 6.07 3.09 -5.96
C LEU A 61 5.66 1.64 -6.28
N ASP A 62 5.41 1.32 -7.56
CA ASP A 62 5.05 -0.04 -7.96
C ASP A 62 6.14 -1.05 -7.62
N LYS A 63 7.39 -0.72 -7.92
CA LYS A 63 8.53 -1.58 -7.62
C LYS A 63 8.73 -1.73 -6.11
N ARG A 64 8.55 -0.65 -5.37
CA ARG A 64 8.69 -0.64 -3.91
C ARG A 64 7.66 -1.53 -3.25
N ILE A 65 6.39 -1.42 -3.66
CA ILE A 65 5.30 -2.25 -3.14
C ILE A 65 5.53 -3.72 -3.47
N LYS A 66 5.87 -4.02 -4.73
CA LYS A 66 6.13 -5.40 -5.15
C LYS A 66 7.29 -6.02 -4.40
N TYR A 67 8.36 -5.26 -4.19
CA TYR A 67 9.51 -5.74 -3.44
C TYR A 67 9.11 -6.07 -2.00
N ALA A 68 8.37 -5.17 -1.34
CA ALA A 68 7.88 -5.40 0.02
C ALA A 68 7.02 -6.67 0.10
N ILE A 69 6.10 -6.84 -0.83
CA ILE A 69 5.25 -8.04 -0.88
C ILE A 69 6.10 -9.31 -1.02
N LYS A 70 7.10 -9.31 -1.88
CA LYS A 70 7.99 -10.47 -2.08
C LYS A 70 8.84 -10.79 -0.85
N VAL A 71 9.20 -9.79 -0.05
CA VAL A 71 9.91 -10.04 1.21
C VAL A 71 9.02 -10.80 2.19
N ILE A 72 7.71 -10.47 2.22
CA ILE A 72 6.75 -11.15 3.09
C ILE A 72 6.42 -12.55 2.55
N ASP A 73 6.14 -12.63 1.24
CA ASP A 73 5.74 -13.87 0.57
C ASP A 73 6.52 -14.04 -0.74
N PRO A 74 7.62 -14.82 -0.72
CA PRO A 74 8.41 -15.05 -1.94
C PRO A 74 7.63 -15.68 -3.10
N HIS A 75 6.50 -16.33 -2.82
CA HIS A 75 5.63 -16.95 -3.83
C HIS A 75 4.55 -16.00 -4.34
N ALA A 76 4.53 -14.75 -3.90
CA ALA A 76 3.53 -13.76 -4.33
C ALA A 76 3.57 -13.51 -5.83
N SER A 77 4.72 -13.71 -6.48
CA SER A 77 4.88 -13.56 -7.93
C SER A 77 4.39 -14.76 -8.74
N ASP A 78 4.00 -15.86 -8.10
CA ASP A 78 3.50 -17.05 -8.80
C ASP A 78 2.20 -16.74 -9.54
N ALA A 79 1.94 -17.50 -10.61
CA ALA A 79 0.80 -17.26 -11.48
C ALA A 79 -0.54 -17.30 -10.72
N LEU A 80 -1.42 -16.37 -11.05
CA LEU A 80 -2.80 -16.37 -10.55
C LEU A 80 -3.59 -17.53 -11.17
N GLY A 81 -4.56 -18.04 -10.42
CA GLY A 81 -5.51 -19.03 -10.93
C GLY A 81 -5.07 -20.46 -10.76
N THR A 82 -3.94 -20.73 -10.12
CA THR A 82 -3.50 -22.11 -9.84
C THR A 82 -4.11 -22.69 -8.57
N ALA A 83 -4.85 -21.87 -7.80
CA ALA A 83 -5.53 -22.27 -6.57
C ALA A 83 -6.93 -21.65 -6.55
N GLU A 84 -7.87 -22.28 -5.82
CA GLU A 84 -9.24 -21.79 -5.69
C GLU A 84 -9.32 -20.42 -5.02
N ALA A 85 -8.40 -20.14 -4.12
CA ALA A 85 -8.32 -18.85 -3.45
C ALA A 85 -6.91 -18.28 -3.60
N THR A 86 -6.81 -17.11 -4.21
CA THR A 86 -5.53 -16.40 -4.29
C THR A 86 -5.34 -15.59 -3.01
N PRO A 87 -4.23 -15.80 -2.27
CA PRO A 87 -3.95 -14.99 -1.09
C PRO A 87 -3.95 -13.49 -1.41
N PRO A 88 -4.41 -12.62 -0.49
CA PRO A 88 -4.50 -11.19 -0.74
C PRO A 88 -3.18 -10.55 -1.19
N LEU A 89 -2.05 -10.99 -0.68
CA LEU A 89 -0.74 -10.48 -1.08
C LEU A 89 -0.42 -10.81 -2.54
N ARG A 90 -0.75 -12.02 -2.98
CA ARG A 90 -0.53 -12.44 -4.36
C ARG A 90 -1.40 -11.64 -5.32
N LYS A 91 -2.65 -11.42 -4.95
CA LYS A 91 -3.57 -10.58 -5.71
C LYS A 91 -3.08 -9.15 -5.80
N ALA A 92 -2.63 -8.58 -4.68
CA ALA A 92 -2.08 -7.23 -4.66
C ALA A 92 -0.82 -7.12 -5.52
N PHE A 93 0.08 -8.10 -5.45
CA PHE A 93 1.29 -8.13 -6.26
C PHE A 93 0.97 -8.04 -7.76
N HIS A 94 0.09 -8.91 -8.25
CA HIS A 94 -0.24 -8.94 -9.68
C HIS A 94 -1.07 -7.74 -10.14
N SER A 95 -1.79 -7.10 -9.21
CA SER A 95 -2.53 -5.88 -9.51
C SER A 95 -1.67 -4.63 -9.46
N THR A 96 -0.49 -4.72 -8.84
CA THR A 96 0.45 -3.59 -8.74
C THR A 96 1.29 -3.55 -10.01
N THR A 97 0.69 -3.01 -11.07
CA THR A 97 1.37 -2.73 -12.33
C THR A 97 1.75 -1.26 -12.38
N ALA A 98 2.65 -0.89 -13.30
CA ALA A 98 2.95 0.52 -13.52
C ALA A 98 1.68 1.32 -13.80
N ASP A 99 0.73 0.74 -14.55
CA ASP A 99 -0.55 1.39 -14.86
C ASP A 99 -1.48 1.43 -13.64
N GLY A 100 -1.53 0.36 -12.85
CA GLY A 100 -2.33 0.30 -11.62
C GLY A 100 -1.87 1.33 -10.59
N VAL A 101 -0.55 1.53 -10.46
CA VAL A 101 0.01 2.54 -9.56
C VAL A 101 -0.15 3.93 -10.15
N ARG A 102 -0.08 4.08 -11.47
CA ARG A 102 -0.42 5.34 -12.13
C ARG A 102 -1.82 5.81 -11.78
N LEU A 103 -2.77 4.90 -11.64
CA LEU A 103 -4.11 5.26 -11.21
C LEU A 103 -4.11 5.94 -9.84
N VAL A 104 -3.25 5.54 -8.93
CA VAL A 104 -3.06 6.22 -7.65
C VAL A 104 -2.33 7.57 -7.86
N GLN A 105 -1.37 7.62 -8.77
CA GLN A 105 -0.60 8.84 -9.07
C GLN A 105 -1.41 9.88 -9.85
N TYR A 106 -2.31 9.48 -10.73
CA TYR A 106 -3.11 10.42 -11.53
C TYR A 106 -3.96 11.33 -10.66
N ALA A 107 -4.45 10.84 -9.53
CA ALA A 107 -5.18 11.70 -8.59
C ALA A 107 -4.34 12.88 -8.10
N VAL A 108 -3.00 12.76 -8.15
CA VAL A 108 -2.07 13.80 -7.69
C VAL A 108 -1.66 14.73 -8.84
N HIS A 109 -1.58 14.20 -10.07
CA HIS A 109 -0.97 14.93 -11.20
C HIS A 109 -1.96 15.38 -12.28
N ASP A 110 -3.15 14.82 -12.33
CA ASP A 110 -4.16 15.19 -13.32
C ASP A 110 -5.10 16.24 -12.76
N ILE A 111 -5.07 17.44 -13.36
CA ILE A 111 -5.93 18.56 -12.93
C ILE A 111 -7.37 18.45 -13.42
N HIS A 112 -7.66 17.51 -14.31
CA HIS A 112 -8.97 17.41 -14.95
C HIS A 112 -9.80 16.22 -14.49
N SER A 113 -9.16 15.16 -14.02
CA SER A 113 -9.87 13.95 -13.60
C SER A 113 -9.34 13.42 -12.28
N GLY A 114 -10.26 13.11 -11.37
CA GLY A 114 -9.97 12.49 -10.08
C GLY A 114 -10.45 11.06 -10.03
N ARG A 115 -10.29 10.44 -8.87
CA ARG A 115 -10.77 9.10 -8.60
C ARG A 115 -12.26 9.13 -8.22
N THR A 116 -12.99 8.14 -8.69
CA THR A 116 -14.34 7.90 -8.18
C THR A 116 -14.26 7.24 -6.80
N PRO A 117 -15.29 7.39 -5.93
CA PRO A 117 -15.31 6.68 -4.66
C PRO A 117 -15.15 5.16 -4.80
N ALA A 118 -15.76 4.55 -5.82
CA ALA A 118 -15.65 3.11 -6.08
C ALA A 118 -14.20 2.69 -6.34
N GLU A 119 -13.46 3.47 -7.13
CA GLU A 119 -12.04 3.21 -7.40
C GLU A 119 -11.20 3.30 -6.12
N VAL A 120 -11.47 4.28 -5.27
CA VAL A 120 -10.76 4.45 -4.00
C VAL A 120 -11.04 3.29 -3.05
N PHE A 121 -12.29 2.83 -2.95
CA PHE A 121 -12.64 1.65 -2.16
C PHE A 121 -11.89 0.42 -2.67
N THR A 122 -11.84 0.22 -3.98
CA THR A 122 -11.11 -0.92 -4.58
C THR A 122 -9.63 -0.88 -4.24
N LEU A 123 -9.00 0.30 -4.33
CA LEU A 123 -7.59 0.45 -3.96
C LEU A 123 -7.36 0.20 -2.47
N SER A 124 -8.23 0.73 -1.63
CA SER A 124 -8.14 0.55 -0.19
C SER A 124 -8.26 -0.93 0.18
N ASP A 125 -9.25 -1.64 -0.37
CA ASP A 125 -9.46 -3.05 -0.12
C ASP A 125 -8.28 -3.89 -0.58
N ARG A 126 -7.68 -3.53 -1.71
CA ARG A 126 -6.53 -4.25 -2.26
C ARG A 126 -5.29 -4.11 -1.39
N TYR A 127 -5.02 -2.92 -0.88
CA TYR A 127 -3.77 -2.63 -0.20
C TYR A 127 -3.85 -2.70 1.33
N THR A 128 -5.02 -2.72 1.93
CA THR A 128 -5.17 -2.90 3.37
C THR A 128 -4.48 -4.19 3.87
N PRO A 129 -4.65 -5.35 3.22
CA PRO A 129 -3.93 -6.55 3.63
C PRO A 129 -2.41 -6.41 3.53
N VAL A 130 -1.92 -5.68 2.53
CA VAL A 130 -0.47 -5.42 2.38
C VAL A 130 0.05 -4.60 3.54
N LEU A 131 -0.66 -3.54 3.92
CA LEU A 131 -0.29 -2.70 5.06
C LEU A 131 -0.29 -3.49 6.36
N GLU A 132 -1.31 -4.31 6.60
CA GLU A 132 -1.40 -5.14 7.80
C GLU A 132 -0.27 -6.18 7.86
N GLU A 133 0.06 -6.80 6.74
CA GLU A 133 1.15 -7.78 6.67
C GLU A 133 2.53 -7.14 6.81
N MET A 134 2.72 -5.95 6.27
CA MET A 134 3.96 -5.19 6.50
C MET A 134 4.13 -4.87 7.99
N ASN A 135 3.06 -4.43 8.66
CA ASN A 135 3.11 -4.17 10.08
C ASN A 135 3.44 -5.43 10.88
N ALA A 136 2.77 -6.55 10.57
CA ALA A 136 2.97 -7.83 11.27
C ALA A 136 4.37 -8.40 11.05
N ASN A 137 5.00 -8.11 9.91
CA ASN A 137 6.30 -8.68 9.53
C ASN A 137 7.44 -7.64 9.57
N MET A 138 7.27 -6.56 10.32
CA MET A 138 8.28 -5.52 10.43
C MET A 138 9.61 -6.12 10.95
N GLY A 139 10.71 -5.72 10.33
CA GLY A 139 12.03 -6.18 10.72
C GLY A 139 12.60 -5.42 11.92
N SER A 140 13.80 -5.80 12.34
CA SER A 140 14.44 -5.27 13.55
C SER A 140 15.58 -4.30 13.27
N HIS A 141 15.93 -4.05 12.02
CA HIS A 141 16.98 -3.10 11.70
C HIS A 141 16.56 -1.67 12.03
N PRO A 142 17.45 -0.84 12.63
CA PRO A 142 17.15 0.55 12.89
C PRO A 142 16.84 1.29 11.58
N ILE A 143 15.86 2.18 11.64
CA ILE A 143 15.48 3.02 10.51
C ILE A 143 16.15 4.38 10.70
N GLN A 144 17.00 4.73 9.76
CA GLN A 144 17.71 6.01 9.77
C GLN A 144 17.06 7.02 8.84
#